data_ddf88f89120434c43e0b1285da0a0de0
#
_entry.id   ddf88f89120434c43e0b1285da0a0de0
#
_cell.length_a   1.000
_cell.length_b   1.000
_cell.length_c   1.000
_cell.angle_alpha   90.00
_cell.angle_beta   90.00
_cell.angle_gamma   90.00
#
_symmetry.space_group_name_H-M   'P 1'
#
loop_
_entity.id
_entity.type
_entity.pdbx_description
1 polymer ?
#
loop_
_entity_poly.entity_id
_entity_poly.type
_entity_poly.pdbx_seq_one_letter_code
_entity_poly.pdbx_strand_id
1 'polypeptide(L)'
;MNNNKQYKINSHNEWDKLREIIVGTARNTNATLTWNSNTQNDPKKFEQAMKIAKDASPKWFYDEVNEDLDNLAKTIEDLSVKVYRPNVFDFSKVYSSPFWSSTSNNAYNVRDLNLVVGDMVIESPSHDPSRYFESTTLYEIWYEYFDRGFKWIAGPKPKLDYTVVEPYFRDESERELTSEDMKHIELTDGRLEKLHKLSENEILFEAANTLRMGKDLLYLKSSSGNDKGGKW
;
A
#
# COMPACT_ATOMS: atom_id res chain seq x y z
N MET A 1 -40.20 1.49 -1.81
CA MET A 1 -39.61 0.59 -2.83
C MET A 1 -38.15 1.07 -3.06
N ASN A 2 -37.22 0.50 -2.34
CA ASN A 2 -35.77 0.82 -2.55
C ASN A 2 -35.32 0.13 -3.83
N ASN A 3 -35.33 0.85 -4.93
CA ASN A 3 -34.62 0.44 -6.13
C ASN A 3 -33.10 0.56 -5.85
N ASN A 4 -32.54 -0.44 -5.19
CA ASN A 4 -31.07 -0.62 -5.19
C ASN A 4 -30.65 -0.96 -6.63
N LYS A 5 -30.51 0.08 -7.43
CA LYS A 5 -29.93 -0.04 -8.77
C LYS A 5 -28.46 -0.41 -8.59
N GLN A 6 -28.19 -1.69 -8.63
CA GLN A 6 -26.84 -2.22 -8.54
C GLN A 6 -26.11 -1.86 -9.84
N TYR A 7 -25.17 -0.92 -9.75
CA TYR A 7 -24.40 -0.49 -10.91
C TYR A 7 -23.35 -1.53 -11.26
N LYS A 8 -23.15 -1.74 -12.56
CA LYS A 8 -21.96 -2.45 -13.03
C LYS A 8 -20.75 -1.52 -12.87
N ILE A 9 -19.61 -2.07 -12.45
CA ILE A 9 -18.36 -1.32 -12.46
C ILE A 9 -18.01 -0.99 -13.90
N ASN A 10 -17.67 0.25 -14.14
CA ASN A 10 -17.29 0.76 -15.46
C ASN A 10 -16.50 2.06 -15.26
N SER A 11 -15.23 1.92 -14.94
CA SER A 11 -14.36 3.05 -14.62
C SER A 11 -13.21 3.16 -15.62
N HIS A 12 -13.22 4.23 -16.40
CA HIS A 12 -12.27 4.45 -17.49
C HIS A 12 -11.41 5.70 -17.34
N ASN A 13 -11.75 6.56 -16.38
CA ASN A 13 -11.04 7.81 -16.13
C ASN A 13 -11.30 8.33 -14.72
N GLU A 14 -10.70 9.47 -14.39
CA GLU A 14 -10.77 10.07 -13.04
C GLU A 14 -11.84 11.19 -12.94
N TRP A 15 -12.61 11.47 -14.01
CA TRP A 15 -13.55 12.61 -14.06
C TRP A 15 -14.99 12.27 -14.44
N ASP A 16 -15.31 11.02 -14.75
CA ASP A 16 -16.68 10.58 -14.96
C ASP A 16 -17.48 10.60 -13.65
N LYS A 17 -18.80 10.58 -13.79
CA LYS A 17 -19.69 10.61 -12.63
C LYS A 17 -19.36 9.51 -11.63
N LEU A 18 -18.88 9.90 -10.45
CA LEU A 18 -18.62 9.00 -9.33
C LEU A 18 -19.93 8.43 -8.78
N ARG A 19 -20.00 7.12 -8.57
CA ARG A 19 -21.16 6.41 -8.04
C ARG A 19 -20.85 5.64 -6.76
N GLU A 20 -19.69 5.03 -6.72
CA GLU A 20 -19.18 4.23 -5.61
C GLU A 20 -17.69 4.49 -5.47
N ILE A 21 -17.21 4.57 -4.24
CA ILE A 21 -15.80 4.83 -3.91
C ILE A 21 -15.39 4.07 -2.65
N ILE A 22 -14.11 3.77 -2.54
CA ILE A 22 -13.52 3.27 -1.30
C ILE A 22 -12.72 4.42 -0.68
N VAL A 23 -13.05 4.78 0.53
CA VAL A 23 -12.27 5.72 1.35
C VAL A 23 -11.45 4.93 2.35
N GLY A 24 -10.14 5.11 2.35
CA GLY A 24 -9.21 4.43 3.23
C GLY A 24 -9.41 4.74 4.71
N THR A 25 -8.62 4.13 5.56
CA THR A 25 -8.67 4.35 7.01
C THR A 25 -7.28 4.27 7.63
N ALA A 26 -7.03 5.08 8.65
CA ALA A 26 -5.84 5.00 9.48
C ALA A 26 -6.07 4.22 10.79
N ARG A 27 -7.22 3.53 10.93
CA ARG A 27 -7.49 2.67 12.10
C ARG A 27 -6.49 1.52 12.14
N ASN A 28 -6.04 1.20 13.35
CA ASN A 28 -5.03 0.18 13.60
C ASN A 28 -3.68 0.44 12.91
N THR A 29 -3.41 1.65 12.45
CA THR A 29 -2.11 1.97 11.84
C THR A 29 -0.99 1.56 12.79
N ASN A 30 0.00 0.92 12.23
CA ASN A 30 1.18 0.43 12.93
C ASN A 30 2.43 0.99 12.26
N ALA A 31 3.41 1.37 13.08
CA ALA A 31 4.74 1.66 12.58
C ALA A 31 5.37 0.37 12.04
N THR A 32 5.66 0.36 10.74
CA THR A 32 6.15 -0.86 10.10
C THR A 32 7.65 -1.00 10.21
N LEU A 33 8.06 -2.24 10.39
CA LEU A 33 9.42 -2.66 10.17
C LEU A 33 9.41 -3.87 9.24
N THR A 34 10.18 -3.75 8.19
CA THR A 34 10.52 -4.86 7.30
C THR A 34 11.96 -5.24 7.56
N TRP A 35 12.23 -6.52 7.70
CA TRP A 35 13.57 -7.04 7.88
C TRP A 35 13.80 -8.29 7.04
N ASN A 36 15.00 -8.40 6.53
CA ASN A 36 15.45 -9.58 5.82
C ASN A 36 16.07 -10.61 6.78
N SER A 37 16.37 -11.79 6.30
CA SER A 37 16.99 -12.86 7.07
C SER A 37 18.34 -12.47 7.71
N ASN A 38 19.04 -11.48 7.15
CA ASN A 38 20.34 -11.04 7.65
C ASN A 38 20.20 -10.05 8.82
N THR A 39 19.08 -9.30 8.90
CA THR A 39 18.80 -8.35 9.99
C THR A 39 18.04 -9.00 11.15
N GLN A 40 17.48 -10.19 10.97
CA GLN A 40 16.85 -10.97 12.04
C GLN A 40 17.81 -11.36 13.16
N ASN A 41 19.10 -11.29 12.92
CA ASN A 41 20.13 -11.73 13.87
C ASN A 41 20.47 -10.70 14.97
N ASP A 42 19.86 -9.50 14.93
CA ASP A 42 20.04 -8.49 15.99
C ASP A 42 18.70 -7.99 16.57
N PRO A 43 18.17 -8.72 17.58
CA PRO A 43 16.90 -8.35 18.23
C PRO A 43 16.91 -6.97 18.88
N LYS A 44 18.07 -6.47 19.31
CA LYS A 44 18.20 -5.15 19.98
C LYS A 44 18.03 -4.01 18.98
N LYS A 45 18.64 -4.12 17.80
CA LYS A 45 18.46 -3.13 16.74
C LYS A 45 17.02 -3.07 16.24
N PHE A 46 16.36 -4.23 16.15
CA PHE A 46 14.96 -4.31 15.81
C PHE A 46 14.07 -3.63 16.86
N GLU A 47 14.27 -3.91 18.14
CA GLU A 47 13.50 -3.31 19.24
C GLU A 47 13.69 -1.78 19.30
N GLN A 48 14.91 -1.30 19.08
CA GLN A 48 15.22 0.12 19.04
C GLN A 48 14.53 0.81 17.85
N ALA A 49 14.56 0.23 16.67
CA ALA A 49 13.90 0.76 15.48
C ALA A 49 12.37 0.79 15.66
N MET A 50 11.77 -0.25 16.29
CA MET A 50 10.35 -0.26 16.63
C MET A 50 9.95 0.84 17.59
N LYS A 51 10.81 1.13 18.58
CA LYS A 51 10.56 2.22 19.53
C LYS A 51 10.56 3.58 18.83
N ILE A 52 11.57 3.84 18.00
CA ILE A 52 11.69 5.09 17.22
C ILE A 52 10.47 5.27 16.32
N ALA A 53 10.06 4.22 15.60
CA ALA A 53 8.91 4.27 14.70
C ALA A 53 7.59 4.55 15.44
N LYS A 54 7.38 3.96 16.63
CA LYS A 54 6.21 4.24 17.47
C LYS A 54 6.19 5.67 17.99
N ASP A 55 7.33 6.20 18.39
CA ASP A 55 7.44 7.56 18.93
C ASP A 55 7.23 8.62 17.83
N ALA A 56 7.55 8.29 16.57
CA ALA A 56 7.36 9.18 15.41
C ALA A 56 5.89 9.37 15.00
N SER A 57 5.00 8.50 15.45
CA SER A 57 3.59 8.49 15.00
C SER A 57 2.64 8.38 16.19
N PRO A 58 2.39 9.49 16.92
CA PRO A 58 1.57 9.46 18.10
C PRO A 58 0.08 9.17 17.80
N LYS A 59 -0.60 8.55 18.76
CA LYS A 59 -2.00 8.13 18.60
C LYS A 59 -2.93 9.28 18.19
N TRP A 60 -2.75 10.47 18.75
CA TRP A 60 -3.61 11.63 18.44
C TRP A 60 -3.59 11.98 16.95
N PHE A 61 -2.44 11.82 16.28
CA PHE A 61 -2.32 12.08 14.84
C PHE A 61 -3.22 11.14 14.03
N TYR A 62 -3.22 9.85 14.35
CA TYR A 62 -4.09 8.88 13.67
C TYR A 62 -5.57 9.05 14.01
N ASP A 63 -5.88 9.51 15.22
CA ASP A 63 -7.26 9.83 15.60
C ASP A 63 -7.79 10.98 14.74
N GLU A 64 -7.00 12.06 14.56
CA GLU A 64 -7.33 13.20 13.71
C GLU A 64 -7.48 12.79 12.23
N VAL A 65 -6.52 12.01 11.70
CA VAL A 65 -6.61 11.49 10.34
C VAL A 65 -7.87 10.64 10.13
N ASN A 66 -8.26 9.82 11.11
CA ASN A 66 -9.49 9.03 10.99
C ASN A 66 -10.74 9.92 11.04
N GLU A 67 -10.76 10.97 11.84
CA GLU A 67 -11.87 11.95 11.88
C GLU A 67 -12.01 12.63 10.51
N ASP A 68 -10.92 13.08 9.90
CA ASP A 68 -10.92 13.68 8.57
C ASP A 68 -11.43 12.71 7.50
N LEU A 69 -10.99 11.44 7.53
CA LEU A 69 -11.46 10.43 6.60
C LEU A 69 -12.93 10.06 6.80
N ASP A 70 -13.43 10.06 8.03
CA ASP A 70 -14.83 9.81 8.32
C ASP A 70 -15.70 11.00 7.87
N ASN A 71 -15.22 12.23 8.04
CA ASN A 71 -15.87 13.44 7.52
C ASN A 71 -15.87 13.46 5.98
N LEU A 72 -14.77 13.09 5.34
CA LEU A 72 -14.71 12.93 3.88
C LEU A 72 -15.71 11.89 3.39
N ALA A 73 -15.75 10.70 4.01
CA ALA A 73 -16.68 9.64 3.65
C ALA A 73 -18.13 10.14 3.74
N LYS A 74 -18.50 10.80 4.86
CA LYS A 74 -19.84 11.39 5.04
C LYS A 74 -20.16 12.43 3.98
N THR A 75 -19.22 13.33 3.69
CA THR A 75 -19.42 14.36 2.66
C THR A 75 -19.70 13.76 1.29
N ILE A 76 -19.02 12.67 0.96
CA ILE A 76 -19.22 11.94 -0.32
C ILE A 76 -20.58 11.23 -0.30
N GLU A 77 -20.99 10.63 0.81
CA GLU A 77 -22.31 9.99 0.95
C GLU A 77 -23.45 11.00 0.81
N ASP A 78 -23.29 12.22 1.35
CA ASP A 78 -24.25 13.32 1.22
C ASP A 78 -24.44 13.76 -0.25
N LEU A 79 -23.47 13.48 -1.12
CA LEU A 79 -23.55 13.64 -2.57
C LEU A 79 -24.20 12.44 -3.28
N SER A 80 -24.79 11.51 -2.54
CA SER A 80 -25.44 10.28 -3.04
C SER A 80 -24.46 9.33 -3.74
N VAL A 81 -23.20 9.31 -3.31
CA VAL A 81 -22.18 8.33 -3.71
C VAL A 81 -22.08 7.26 -2.62
N LYS A 82 -22.11 5.98 -3.01
CA LYS A 82 -21.90 4.88 -2.06
C LYS A 82 -20.43 4.84 -1.63
N VAL A 83 -20.17 4.90 -0.33
CA VAL A 83 -18.83 4.80 0.22
C VAL A 83 -18.63 3.43 0.86
N TYR A 84 -17.49 2.84 0.54
CA TYR A 84 -16.98 1.64 1.19
C TYR A 84 -15.77 1.98 2.06
N ARG A 85 -15.53 1.19 3.08
CA ARG A 85 -14.37 1.31 3.96
C ARG A 85 -13.64 -0.03 4.03
N PRO A 86 -12.30 -0.02 4.11
CA PRO A 86 -11.52 -1.24 4.31
C PRO A 86 -11.90 -1.95 5.61
N ASN A 87 -11.90 -3.28 5.60
CA ASN A 87 -12.00 -4.09 6.80
C ASN A 87 -10.59 -4.36 7.34
N VAL A 88 -10.20 -3.63 8.39
CA VAL A 88 -8.86 -3.68 8.94
C VAL A 88 -8.67 -4.83 9.92
N PHE A 89 -7.47 -5.39 9.92
CA PHE A 89 -7.02 -6.38 10.90
C PHE A 89 -5.99 -5.77 11.86
N ASP A 90 -5.38 -6.58 12.71
CA ASP A 90 -4.29 -6.16 13.58
C ASP A 90 -2.98 -6.07 12.78
N PHE A 91 -2.64 -4.86 12.35
CA PHE A 91 -1.45 -4.60 11.53
C PHE A 91 -0.13 -4.80 12.29
N SER A 92 -0.14 -4.94 13.61
CA SER A 92 1.06 -5.21 14.40
C SER A 92 1.53 -6.67 14.35
N LYS A 93 0.69 -7.58 13.84
CA LYS A 93 1.05 -8.98 13.70
C LYS A 93 2.15 -9.18 12.67
N VAL A 94 3.15 -9.95 13.07
CA VAL A 94 4.25 -10.34 12.20
C VAL A 94 3.79 -11.45 11.26
N TYR A 95 4.14 -11.31 10.01
CA TYR A 95 4.04 -12.37 9.01
C TYR A 95 5.37 -12.53 8.28
N SER A 96 5.57 -13.70 7.69
CA SER A 96 6.85 -14.07 7.10
C SER A 96 6.66 -14.77 5.76
N SER A 97 7.60 -14.53 4.88
CA SER A 97 7.89 -15.34 3.69
C SER A 97 9.18 -16.12 3.94
N PRO A 98 9.62 -16.99 3.00
CA PRO A 98 10.94 -17.61 3.07
C PRO A 98 12.10 -16.60 3.04
N PHE A 99 11.88 -15.36 2.63
CA PHE A 99 12.94 -14.39 2.34
C PHE A 99 12.96 -13.20 3.30
N TRP A 100 11.82 -12.87 3.92
CA TRP A 100 11.67 -11.69 4.76
C TRP A 100 10.57 -11.89 5.81
N SER A 101 10.56 -11.03 6.81
CA SER A 101 9.46 -10.88 7.75
C SER A 101 9.07 -9.40 7.84
N SER A 102 7.81 -9.14 8.11
CA SER A 102 7.29 -7.78 8.23
C SER A 102 6.06 -7.73 9.11
N THR A 103 5.68 -6.54 9.54
CA THR A 103 4.33 -6.20 9.99
C THR A 103 3.62 -5.42 8.89
N SER A 104 2.29 -5.32 8.96
CA SER A 104 1.57 -4.40 8.07
C SER A 104 1.60 -2.97 8.61
N ASN A 105 1.21 -2.02 7.77
CA ASN A 105 1.17 -0.59 8.09
C ASN A 105 -0.25 -0.10 8.36
N ASN A 106 -1.04 0.07 7.31
CA ASN A 106 -2.38 0.64 7.36
C ASN A 106 -3.20 0.26 6.12
N ALA A 107 -4.41 0.78 6.01
CA ALA A 107 -5.25 0.70 4.82
C ALA A 107 -5.69 2.11 4.37
N TYR A 108 -4.78 3.08 4.43
CA TYR A 108 -5.06 4.47 4.11
C TYR A 108 -5.12 4.72 2.60
N ASN A 109 -4.10 4.29 1.87
CA ASN A 109 -3.93 4.55 0.44
C ASN A 109 -4.43 3.35 -0.41
N VAL A 110 -5.70 3.04 -0.32
CA VAL A 110 -6.31 1.87 -1.00
C VAL A 110 -6.09 1.85 -2.52
N ARG A 111 -5.91 3.02 -3.13
CA ARG A 111 -5.65 3.19 -4.55
C ARG A 111 -4.28 2.68 -4.98
N ASP A 112 -3.30 2.67 -4.08
CA ASP A 112 -1.92 2.33 -4.42
C ASP A 112 -1.77 0.90 -4.91
N LEU A 113 -2.51 -0.03 -4.33
CA LEU A 113 -2.41 -1.46 -4.65
C LEU A 113 -3.60 -2.02 -5.43
N ASN A 114 -4.59 -1.18 -5.73
CA ASN A 114 -5.82 -1.64 -6.37
C ASN A 114 -6.21 -0.69 -7.52
N LEU A 115 -6.02 -1.15 -8.75
CA LEU A 115 -6.38 -0.41 -9.96
C LEU A 115 -7.73 -0.90 -10.48
N VAL A 116 -8.70 -0.02 -10.55
CA VAL A 116 -9.99 -0.31 -11.21
C VAL A 116 -9.94 0.20 -12.63
N VAL A 117 -10.09 -0.68 -13.61
CA VAL A 117 -10.08 -0.35 -15.04
C VAL A 117 -11.25 -1.03 -15.72
N GLY A 118 -12.13 -0.24 -16.37
CA GLY A 118 -13.33 -0.79 -16.99
C GLY A 118 -14.17 -1.57 -15.99
N ASP A 119 -14.36 -2.85 -16.24
CA ASP A 119 -15.15 -3.80 -15.44
C ASP A 119 -14.28 -4.71 -14.55
N MET A 120 -13.04 -4.33 -14.29
CA MET A 120 -12.12 -5.16 -13.53
C MET A 120 -11.37 -4.39 -12.43
N VAL A 121 -10.96 -5.11 -11.39
CA VAL A 121 -9.94 -4.69 -10.43
C VAL A 121 -8.67 -5.50 -10.65
N ILE A 122 -7.55 -4.81 -10.59
CA ILE A 122 -6.22 -5.41 -10.63
C ILE A 122 -5.54 -5.12 -9.30
N GLU A 123 -5.23 -6.19 -8.55
CA GLU A 123 -4.33 -6.07 -7.40
C GLU A 123 -2.90 -6.00 -7.90
N SER A 124 -2.24 -4.90 -7.64
CA SER A 124 -0.84 -4.74 -8.00
C SER A 124 0.09 -5.46 -7.03
N PRO A 125 1.19 -6.04 -7.52
CA PRO A 125 2.22 -6.63 -6.69
C PRO A 125 3.10 -5.52 -6.10
N SER A 126 2.92 -5.22 -4.82
CA SER A 126 3.76 -4.23 -4.14
C SER A 126 5.21 -4.68 -4.01
N HIS A 127 6.11 -3.72 -4.10
CA HIS A 127 7.53 -3.89 -3.82
C HIS A 127 7.84 -3.85 -2.31
N ASP A 128 6.88 -3.46 -1.49
CA ASP A 128 7.03 -3.31 -0.05
C ASP A 128 6.41 -4.50 0.71
N PRO A 129 7.20 -5.28 1.46
CA PRO A 129 6.69 -6.36 2.28
C PRO A 129 5.62 -5.93 3.26
N SER A 130 5.69 -4.73 3.84
CA SER A 130 4.70 -4.25 4.79
C SER A 130 3.31 -4.07 4.17
N ARG A 131 3.25 -3.95 2.86
CA ARG A 131 2.01 -3.80 2.08
C ARG A 131 1.55 -5.08 1.38
N TYR A 132 2.28 -6.18 1.55
CA TYR A 132 2.06 -7.42 0.82
C TYR A 132 0.64 -7.99 0.97
N PHE A 133 0.02 -7.80 2.12
CA PHE A 133 -1.35 -8.24 2.43
C PHE A 133 -2.36 -7.09 2.53
N GLU A 134 -1.99 -5.86 2.20
CA GLU A 134 -2.86 -4.69 2.36
C GLU A 134 -4.17 -4.85 1.56
N SER A 135 -4.12 -5.37 0.33
CA SER A 135 -5.30 -5.61 -0.50
C SER A 135 -6.35 -6.53 0.18
N THR A 136 -5.94 -7.38 1.13
CA THR A 136 -6.87 -8.25 1.85
C THR A 136 -7.89 -7.48 2.69
N THR A 137 -7.59 -6.24 3.07
CA THR A 137 -8.54 -5.35 3.75
C THR A 137 -9.74 -4.97 2.89
N LEU A 138 -9.67 -5.21 1.59
CA LEU A 138 -10.70 -4.88 0.60
C LEU A 138 -11.44 -6.12 0.06
N TYR A 139 -11.07 -7.32 0.50
CA TYR A 139 -11.59 -8.55 -0.11
C TYR A 139 -13.11 -8.71 0.02
N GLU A 140 -13.71 -8.28 1.12
CA GLU A 140 -15.17 -8.30 1.26
C GLU A 140 -15.86 -7.40 0.22
N ILE A 141 -15.25 -6.26 -0.09
CA ILE A 141 -15.73 -5.35 -1.13
C ILE A 141 -15.57 -6.01 -2.51
N TRP A 142 -14.43 -6.65 -2.76
CA TRP A 142 -14.18 -7.34 -4.03
C TRP A 142 -15.09 -8.55 -4.22
N TYR A 143 -15.44 -9.30 -3.17
CA TYR A 143 -16.45 -10.36 -3.26
C TYR A 143 -17.81 -9.82 -3.62
N GLU A 144 -18.28 -8.72 -3.01
CA GLU A 144 -19.54 -8.06 -3.39
C GLU A 144 -19.55 -7.66 -4.87
N TYR A 145 -18.45 -7.13 -5.37
CA TYR A 145 -18.33 -6.74 -6.77
C TYR A 145 -18.22 -7.96 -7.70
N PHE A 146 -17.50 -8.99 -7.30
CA PHE A 146 -17.40 -10.23 -8.06
C PHE A 146 -18.78 -10.88 -8.26
N ASP A 147 -19.61 -10.92 -7.23
CA ASP A 147 -20.99 -11.41 -7.30
C ASP A 147 -21.86 -10.57 -8.26
N ARG A 148 -21.50 -9.33 -8.50
CA ARG A 148 -22.11 -8.44 -9.50
C ARG A 148 -21.55 -8.62 -10.92
N GLY A 149 -20.67 -9.58 -11.14
CA GLY A 149 -20.08 -9.91 -12.44
C GLY A 149 -18.82 -9.12 -12.80
N PHE A 150 -18.14 -8.60 -11.81
CA PHE A 150 -16.87 -7.90 -11.92
C PHE A 150 -15.68 -8.89 -12.07
N LYS A 151 -14.65 -8.48 -12.78
CA LYS A 151 -13.44 -9.27 -12.91
C LYS A 151 -12.40 -8.86 -11.87
N TRP A 152 -11.82 -9.85 -11.24
CA TRP A 152 -10.78 -9.64 -10.23
C TRP A 152 -9.52 -10.37 -10.64
N ILE A 153 -8.42 -9.64 -10.82
CA ILE A 153 -7.13 -10.15 -11.26
C ILE A 153 -6.09 -9.75 -10.23
N ALA A 154 -5.39 -10.73 -9.68
CA ALA A 154 -4.25 -10.48 -8.80
C ALA A 154 -2.95 -10.59 -9.59
N GLY A 155 -2.08 -9.59 -9.48
CA GLY A 155 -0.72 -9.65 -10.00
C GLY A 155 0.08 -10.78 -9.33
N PRO A 156 1.08 -11.32 -10.01
CA PRO A 156 1.95 -12.35 -9.42
C PRO A 156 2.60 -11.81 -8.15
N LYS A 157 2.45 -12.52 -7.04
CA LYS A 157 3.07 -12.13 -5.77
C LYS A 157 4.60 -12.25 -5.88
N PRO A 158 5.35 -11.16 -5.70
CA PRO A 158 6.81 -11.18 -5.81
C PRO A 158 7.44 -11.88 -4.61
N LYS A 159 8.62 -12.43 -4.78
CA LYS A 159 9.39 -13.03 -3.68
C LYS A 159 9.92 -11.96 -2.73
N LEU A 160 10.28 -10.80 -3.30
CA LEU A 160 10.95 -9.70 -2.60
C LEU A 160 12.20 -10.23 -1.86
N ASP A 161 13.04 -10.94 -2.60
CA ASP A 161 14.29 -11.49 -2.07
C ASP A 161 15.33 -10.38 -1.90
N TYR A 162 15.39 -9.82 -0.72
CA TYR A 162 16.33 -8.74 -0.37
C TYR A 162 17.79 -9.22 -0.19
N THR A 163 18.08 -10.49 -0.32
CA THR A 163 19.48 -10.96 -0.28
C THR A 163 20.28 -10.41 -1.46
N VAL A 164 19.60 -9.99 -2.53
CA VAL A 164 20.18 -9.40 -3.74
C VAL A 164 20.28 -7.87 -3.66
N VAL A 165 19.61 -7.25 -2.70
CA VAL A 165 19.65 -5.80 -2.48
C VAL A 165 20.78 -5.52 -1.48
N GLU A 166 21.82 -4.82 -1.91
CA GLU A 166 22.81 -4.32 -0.96
C GLU A 166 22.10 -3.46 0.09
N PRO A 167 22.17 -3.84 1.38
CA PRO A 167 21.50 -3.05 2.40
C PRO A 167 22.14 -1.67 2.43
N TYR A 168 21.29 -0.65 2.38
CA TYR A 168 21.68 0.76 2.45
C TYR A 168 22.61 1.09 3.66
N PHE A 169 22.57 0.26 4.69
CA PHE A 169 23.37 0.39 5.90
C PHE A 169 24.81 -0.16 5.80
N ARG A 170 25.28 -0.41 4.60
CA ARG A 170 26.71 -0.70 4.35
C ARG A 170 27.54 0.56 4.13
N ASP A 171 27.14 1.68 4.69
CA ASP A 171 28.09 2.78 4.80
C ASP A 171 28.79 2.73 6.16
N GLU A 172 30.05 2.99 6.11
CA GLU A 172 31.20 2.72 6.94
C GLU A 172 31.17 3.20 8.41
N SER A 173 30.03 3.60 8.93
CA SER A 173 29.90 3.95 10.34
C SER A 173 28.93 3.01 11.03
N GLU A 174 29.41 2.17 11.92
CA GLU A 174 28.62 1.47 12.94
C GLU A 174 27.86 2.43 13.89
N ARG A 175 27.56 3.61 13.42
CA ARG A 175 26.91 4.67 14.18
C ARG A 175 25.41 4.32 14.33
N GLU A 176 24.91 4.40 15.55
CA GLU A 176 23.50 4.34 15.85
C GLU A 176 22.73 5.44 15.10
N LEU A 177 21.65 5.08 14.40
CA LEU A 177 20.76 6.03 13.73
C LEU A 177 20.05 6.87 14.80
N THR A 178 20.15 8.18 14.68
CA THR A 178 19.43 9.12 15.53
C THR A 178 18.05 9.41 14.97
N SER A 179 17.13 9.93 15.81
CA SER A 179 15.81 10.40 15.35
C SER A 179 15.92 11.49 14.27
N GLU A 180 17.03 12.20 14.21
CA GLU A 180 17.33 13.24 13.22
C GLU A 180 17.79 12.63 11.89
N ASP A 181 18.54 11.54 11.94
CA ASP A 181 18.90 10.76 10.76
C ASP A 181 17.66 10.15 10.08
N MET A 182 16.70 9.66 10.88
CA MET A 182 15.44 9.13 10.37
C MET A 182 14.61 10.21 9.68
N LYS A 183 14.51 11.41 10.24
CA LYS A 183 13.84 12.55 9.58
C LYS A 183 14.50 12.94 8.27
N HIS A 184 15.83 12.86 8.19
CA HIS A 184 16.57 13.12 6.96
C HIS A 184 16.37 12.03 5.89
N ILE A 185 16.17 10.78 6.30
CA ILE A 185 15.87 9.65 5.39
C ILE A 185 14.50 9.85 4.73
N GLU A 186 13.50 10.34 5.48
CA GLU A 186 12.15 10.60 4.95
C GLU A 186 12.09 11.81 4.00
N LEU A 187 13.01 12.78 4.14
CA LEU A 187 12.92 14.06 3.45
C LEU A 187 13.78 14.17 2.19
N THR A 188 14.60 13.18 1.86
CA THR A 188 15.49 13.26 0.69
C THR A 188 15.20 12.17 -0.35
N ASP A 189 14.41 12.53 -1.36
CA ASP A 189 14.06 11.72 -2.54
C ASP A 189 15.24 10.94 -3.16
N GLY A 190 16.42 11.50 -3.18
CA GLY A 190 17.59 10.85 -3.76
C GLY A 190 18.22 9.72 -2.93
N ARG A 191 17.83 9.55 -1.67
CA ARG A 191 18.28 8.44 -0.81
C ARG A 191 17.33 7.26 -0.80
N LEU A 192 16.03 7.50 -1.00
CA LEU A 192 15.04 6.45 -1.16
C LEU A 192 15.28 5.58 -2.40
N GLU A 193 15.81 6.15 -3.48
CA GLU A 193 16.21 5.39 -4.68
C GLU A 193 17.30 4.34 -4.40
N LYS A 194 18.14 4.55 -3.39
CA LYS A 194 19.16 3.57 -2.99
C LYS A 194 18.64 2.51 -2.03
N LEU A 195 17.54 2.80 -1.30
CA LEU A 195 16.97 1.90 -0.31
C LEU A 195 16.22 0.71 -0.92
N HIS A 196 15.66 0.88 -2.13
CA HIS A 196 14.85 -0.12 -2.78
C HIS A 196 15.20 -0.24 -4.26
N LYS A 197 16.35 -0.86 -4.55
CA LYS A 197 16.59 -1.29 -5.92
C LYS A 197 15.62 -2.43 -6.22
N LEU A 198 14.60 -2.12 -7.01
CA LEU A 198 13.63 -3.11 -7.46
C LEU A 198 14.34 -4.23 -8.22
N SER A 199 13.95 -5.47 -7.95
CA SER A 199 14.40 -6.60 -8.75
C SER A 199 13.90 -6.44 -10.18
N GLU A 200 14.80 -6.41 -11.16
CA GLU A 200 14.45 -6.41 -12.58
C GLU A 200 13.88 -7.76 -13.04
N ASN A 201 13.93 -8.78 -12.19
CA ASN A 201 13.48 -10.15 -12.50
C ASN A 201 12.03 -10.41 -12.09
N GLU A 202 11.43 -9.55 -11.27
CA GLU A 202 10.07 -9.70 -10.78
C GLU A 202 9.13 -8.67 -11.42
N ILE A 203 7.85 -8.99 -11.47
CA ILE A 203 6.80 -8.06 -11.88
C ILE A 203 6.46 -7.19 -10.67
N LEU A 204 6.83 -5.92 -10.72
CA LEU A 204 6.63 -4.97 -9.63
C LEU A 204 6.03 -3.68 -10.15
N PHE A 205 4.88 -3.29 -9.64
CA PHE A 205 4.27 -1.99 -9.85
C PHE A 205 3.26 -1.69 -8.74
N GLU A 206 2.99 -0.44 -8.54
CA GLU A 206 1.86 0.02 -7.75
C GLU A 206 0.80 0.63 -8.66
N ALA A 207 -0.45 0.37 -8.37
CA ALA A 207 -1.57 0.93 -9.13
C ALA A 207 -1.57 2.47 -9.07
N ALA A 208 -0.99 3.06 -8.02
CA ALA A 208 -0.78 4.50 -7.90
C ALA A 208 0.00 5.11 -9.07
N ASN A 209 0.89 4.33 -9.69
CA ASN A 209 1.69 4.77 -10.84
C ASN A 209 0.93 4.71 -12.17
N THR A 210 -0.35 4.35 -12.15
CA THR A 210 -1.15 4.18 -13.36
C THR A 210 -2.31 5.18 -13.38
N LEU A 211 -2.40 5.99 -14.42
CA LEU A 211 -3.49 6.92 -14.67
C LEU A 211 -4.38 6.40 -15.81
N ARG A 212 -5.69 6.43 -15.60
CA ARG A 212 -6.68 6.02 -16.61
C ARG A 212 -7.09 7.21 -17.47
N MET A 213 -7.02 7.05 -18.78
CA MET A 213 -7.39 8.08 -19.76
C MET A 213 -8.25 7.49 -20.86
N GLY A 214 -9.45 7.04 -20.52
CA GLY A 214 -10.38 6.42 -21.47
C GLY A 214 -9.93 5.02 -21.87
N LYS A 215 -9.40 4.88 -23.09
CA LYS A 215 -8.88 3.61 -23.61
C LYS A 215 -7.40 3.39 -23.32
N ASP A 216 -6.72 4.43 -22.85
CA ASP A 216 -5.29 4.42 -22.60
C ASP A 216 -4.99 4.40 -21.11
N LEU A 217 -3.88 3.76 -20.75
CA LEU A 217 -3.29 3.80 -19.43
C LEU A 217 -1.92 4.48 -19.53
N LEU A 218 -1.71 5.50 -18.72
CA LEU A 218 -0.39 6.09 -18.56
C LEU A 218 0.29 5.45 -17.35
N TYR A 219 1.43 4.84 -17.56
CA TYR A 219 2.23 4.22 -16.51
C TYR A 219 3.48 5.05 -16.24
N LEU A 220 3.65 5.44 -14.98
CA LEU A 220 4.85 6.12 -14.50
C LEU A 220 5.81 5.11 -13.89
N LYS A 221 6.94 4.91 -14.52
CA LYS A 221 8.05 4.17 -13.93
C LYS A 221 8.64 4.98 -12.77
N SER A 222 8.74 4.36 -11.60
CA SER A 222 9.20 5.01 -10.37
C SER A 222 9.97 4.02 -9.49
N SER A 223 10.29 4.41 -8.27
CA SER A 223 10.89 3.53 -7.26
C SER A 223 9.97 2.38 -6.81
N SER A 224 8.66 2.44 -7.11
CA SER A 224 7.67 1.41 -6.76
C SER A 224 7.24 0.53 -7.94
N GLY A 225 7.86 0.71 -9.12
CA GLY A 225 7.51 -0.07 -10.31
C GLY A 225 8.63 -0.16 -11.34
N ASN A 226 8.86 -1.37 -11.88
CA ASN A 226 9.88 -1.65 -12.87
C ASN A 226 9.31 -1.84 -14.28
N ASP A 227 10.19 -1.98 -15.28
CA ASP A 227 9.80 -2.19 -16.68
C ASP A 227 8.98 -3.48 -16.88
N LYS A 228 9.22 -4.50 -16.07
CA LYS A 228 8.49 -5.76 -16.16
C LYS A 228 7.06 -5.61 -15.62
N GLY A 229 6.87 -4.81 -14.57
CA GLY A 229 5.54 -4.44 -14.07
C GLY A 229 4.74 -3.65 -15.09
N GLY A 230 5.37 -2.69 -15.79
CA GLY A 230 4.70 -1.91 -16.83
C GLY A 230 4.35 -2.71 -18.10
N LYS A 231 4.98 -3.88 -18.30
CA LYS A 231 4.68 -4.78 -19.42
C LYS A 231 3.60 -5.82 -19.10
N TRP A 232 3.41 -6.11 -17.85
CA TRP A 232 2.41 -7.08 -17.39
C TRP A 232 1.00 -6.55 -17.52
#